data_21c75add92a0676cdb75ce1aff825df2
#
_entry.id   21c75add92a0676cdb75ce1aff825df2
#
_cell.length_a   1.000
_cell.length_b   1.000
_cell.length_c   1.000
_cell.angle_alpha   90.00
_cell.angle_beta   90.00
_cell.angle_gamma   90.00
#
_symmetry.space_group_name_H-M   'P 1'
#
loop_
_entity.id
_entity.type
_entity.pdbx_description
1 polymer ?
#
loop_
_entity_poly.entity_id
_entity_poly.type
_entity_poly.pdbx_seq_one_letter_code
_entity_poly.pdbx_strand_id
1 'polypeptide(L)'
;EKLVNAGIPIFKLQEAAALWVESLSIDIIPELRRFTDTIYLSQTSLKTAEGIVKYLNLGEALDAYEANPVPTEMRTHFHVPVFLEEIGPFKTTRFAVQQALAMHRKQPLSDHLEIETYTWDVLPAELKTGDIVDYVSRELEFVMKELQS
;
A
#
# COMPACT_ATOMS: atom_id res chain seq x y z
N GLU A 1 3.23 7.99 17.57
CA GLU A 1 3.19 8.89 18.77
C GLU A 1 2.38 8.31 19.92
N LYS A 2 1.09 7.91 19.73
CA LYS A 2 0.24 7.41 20.82
C LYS A 2 0.84 6.20 21.55
N LEU A 3 1.41 5.23 20.83
CA LEU A 3 2.05 4.05 21.42
C LEU A 3 3.30 4.44 22.22
N VAL A 4 4.14 5.28 21.63
CA VAL A 4 5.37 5.78 22.28
C VAL A 4 5.04 6.56 23.55
N ASN A 5 4.05 7.46 23.49
CA ASN A 5 3.60 8.24 24.65
C ASN A 5 2.99 7.36 25.76
N ALA A 6 2.39 6.22 25.39
CA ALA A 6 1.88 5.23 26.33
C ALA A 6 2.96 4.29 26.89
N GLY A 7 4.23 4.46 26.48
CA GLY A 7 5.33 3.58 26.92
C GLY A 7 5.24 2.16 26.32
N ILE A 8 4.50 1.97 25.23
CA ILE A 8 4.34 0.67 24.58
C ILE A 8 5.51 0.49 23.60
N PRO A 9 6.39 -0.51 23.81
CA PRO A 9 7.51 -0.75 22.90
C PRO A 9 7.02 -1.26 21.56
N ILE A 10 7.63 -0.76 20.49
CA ILE A 10 7.38 -1.24 19.12
C ILE A 10 8.48 -2.26 18.80
N PHE A 11 8.10 -3.52 18.70
CA PHE A 11 9.06 -4.60 18.44
C PHE A 11 9.59 -4.55 17.01
N LYS A 12 8.69 -4.32 16.04
CA LYS A 12 9.06 -4.33 14.62
C LYS A 12 8.19 -3.34 13.84
N LEU A 13 8.77 -2.74 12.79
CA LEU A 13 8.04 -2.01 11.76
C LEU A 13 8.02 -2.85 10.48
N GLN A 14 6.83 -3.11 9.94
CA GLN A 14 6.65 -3.73 8.64
C GLN A 14 6.39 -2.62 7.62
N GLU A 15 7.33 -2.47 6.70
CA GLU A 15 7.27 -1.44 5.67
C GLU A 15 6.60 -2.01 4.43
N ALA A 16 5.45 -1.47 4.09
CA ALA A 16 4.67 -1.87 2.94
C ALA A 16 4.01 -0.67 2.27
N ALA A 17 3.98 -0.66 0.94
CA ALA A 17 3.21 0.27 0.16
C ALA A 17 1.94 -0.39 -0.35
N ALA A 18 0.87 0.39 -0.45
CA ALA A 18 -0.44 -0.04 -0.91
C ALA A 18 -0.84 0.69 -2.19
N LEU A 19 -1.79 0.13 -2.93
CA LEU A 19 -2.36 0.76 -4.11
C LEU A 19 -3.21 1.96 -3.69
N TRP A 20 -3.07 3.07 -4.42
CA TRP A 20 -3.77 4.33 -4.16
C TRP A 20 -4.34 4.94 -5.43
N VAL A 21 -5.61 5.31 -5.38
CA VAL A 21 -6.35 6.01 -6.42
C VAL A 21 -6.87 7.31 -5.85
N GLU A 22 -6.30 8.45 -6.29
CA GLU A 22 -6.69 9.77 -5.79
C GLU A 22 -8.11 10.17 -6.18
N SER A 23 -8.54 9.75 -7.37
CA SER A 23 -9.88 10.03 -7.89
C SER A 23 -10.41 8.79 -8.61
N LEU A 24 -11.26 8.06 -7.92
CA LEU A 24 -11.90 6.86 -8.46
C LEU A 24 -12.93 7.26 -9.52
N SER A 25 -12.94 6.54 -10.64
CA SER A 25 -13.88 6.73 -11.74
C SER A 25 -14.29 5.39 -12.34
N ILE A 26 -15.43 5.35 -13.00
CA ILE A 26 -16.00 4.09 -13.56
C ILE A 26 -15.09 3.48 -14.61
N ASP A 27 -14.44 4.29 -15.41
CA ASP A 27 -13.59 3.84 -16.53
C ASP A 27 -12.31 3.10 -16.10
N ILE A 28 -11.82 3.33 -14.88
CA ILE A 28 -10.63 2.64 -14.36
C ILE A 28 -10.96 1.36 -13.56
N ILE A 29 -12.24 1.09 -13.28
CA ILE A 29 -12.66 -0.09 -12.50
C ILE A 29 -12.22 -1.41 -13.16
N PRO A 30 -12.34 -1.61 -14.48
CA PRO A 30 -11.86 -2.85 -15.09
C PRO A 30 -10.38 -3.14 -14.81
N GLU A 31 -9.54 -2.12 -14.81
CA GLU A 31 -8.11 -2.28 -14.46
C GLU A 31 -7.93 -2.55 -12.96
N LEU A 32 -8.69 -1.90 -12.08
CA LEU A 32 -8.65 -2.16 -10.63
C LEU A 32 -9.08 -3.58 -10.30
N ARG A 33 -10.07 -4.13 -10.99
CA ARG A 33 -10.53 -5.50 -10.77
C ARG A 33 -9.45 -6.55 -11.03
N ARG A 34 -8.39 -6.23 -11.77
CA ARG A 34 -7.23 -7.13 -11.98
C ARG A 34 -6.39 -7.31 -10.71
N PHE A 35 -6.55 -6.43 -9.72
CA PHE A 35 -5.93 -6.51 -8.41
C PHE A 35 -6.83 -7.19 -7.37
N THR A 36 -8.02 -7.64 -7.76
CA THR A 36 -8.85 -8.46 -6.86
C THR A 36 -8.24 -9.85 -6.73
N ASP A 37 -8.17 -10.32 -5.50
CA ASP A 37 -7.58 -11.60 -5.14
C ASP A 37 -8.56 -12.41 -4.29
N THR A 38 -8.52 -13.73 -4.41
CA THR A 38 -9.32 -14.66 -3.63
C THR A 38 -8.52 -15.32 -2.50
N ILE A 39 -7.20 -15.15 -2.49
CA ILE A 39 -6.29 -15.77 -1.51
C ILE A 39 -6.09 -14.84 -0.32
N TYR A 40 -5.85 -13.56 -0.59
CA TYR A 40 -5.55 -12.56 0.42
C TYR A 40 -6.69 -11.54 0.55
N LEU A 41 -6.92 -11.07 1.78
CA LEU A 41 -7.87 -9.98 2.02
C LEU A 41 -7.26 -8.64 1.57
N SER A 42 -7.87 -8.02 0.59
CA SER A 42 -7.48 -6.69 0.09
C SER A 42 -8.34 -5.59 0.74
N GLN A 43 -8.17 -5.40 2.06
CA GLN A 43 -8.91 -4.39 2.82
C GLN A 43 -8.86 -3.04 2.11
N THR A 44 -10.02 -2.49 1.81
CA THR A 44 -10.15 -1.27 1.00
C THR A 44 -10.89 -0.19 1.74
N SER A 45 -10.41 1.04 1.61
CA SER A 45 -11.03 2.25 2.17
C SER A 45 -11.43 3.17 1.03
N LEU A 46 -12.69 3.58 1.02
CA LEU A 46 -13.23 4.63 0.16
C LEU A 46 -13.43 5.89 1.00
N LYS A 47 -12.80 6.99 0.61
CA LYS A 47 -12.94 8.29 1.27
C LYS A 47 -13.71 9.24 0.39
N THR A 48 -14.83 9.72 0.90
CA THR A 48 -15.72 10.69 0.28
C THR A 48 -15.79 11.97 1.12
N ALA A 49 -16.59 12.94 0.69
CA ALA A 49 -16.90 14.13 1.49
C ALA A 49 -17.62 13.79 2.82
N GLU A 50 -18.32 12.65 2.88
CA GLU A 50 -19.07 12.21 4.06
C GLU A 50 -18.21 11.45 5.06
N GLY A 51 -17.00 11.00 4.65
CA GLY A 51 -16.08 10.28 5.52
C GLY A 51 -15.43 9.06 4.85
N ILE A 52 -14.95 8.13 5.68
CA ILE A 52 -14.27 6.93 5.23
C ILE A 52 -15.14 5.70 5.49
N VAL A 53 -15.43 4.96 4.43
CA VAL A 53 -16.07 3.64 4.49
C VAL A 53 -15.01 2.57 4.22
N LYS A 54 -15.05 1.48 4.99
CA LYS A 54 -14.10 0.37 4.89
C LYS A 54 -14.80 -0.89 4.41
N TYR A 55 -14.14 -1.61 3.52
CA TYR A 55 -14.56 -2.90 2.97
C TYR A 55 -13.50 -3.95 3.25
N LEU A 56 -13.93 -5.21 3.36
CA LEU A 56 -12.99 -6.32 3.57
C LEU A 56 -12.17 -6.61 2.31
N ASN A 57 -12.76 -6.41 1.15
CA ASN A 57 -12.12 -6.73 -0.13
C ASN A 57 -12.30 -5.60 -1.14
N LEU A 58 -11.36 -5.50 -2.07
CA LEU A 58 -11.39 -4.55 -3.18
C LEU A 58 -12.65 -4.74 -4.04
N GLY A 59 -13.04 -5.99 -4.35
CA GLY A 59 -14.24 -6.27 -5.15
C GLY A 59 -15.50 -5.64 -4.56
N GLU A 60 -15.73 -5.83 -3.25
CA GLU A 60 -16.89 -5.25 -2.54
C GLU A 60 -16.88 -3.70 -2.60
N ALA A 61 -15.70 -3.10 -2.47
CA ALA A 61 -15.55 -1.65 -2.54
C ALA A 61 -15.87 -1.11 -3.94
N LEU A 62 -15.43 -1.81 -4.98
CA LEU A 62 -15.71 -1.44 -6.37
C LEU A 62 -17.20 -1.60 -6.70
N ASP A 63 -17.82 -2.68 -6.27
CA ASP A 63 -19.27 -2.90 -6.45
C ASP A 63 -20.10 -1.80 -5.78
N ALA A 64 -19.72 -1.42 -4.56
CA ALA A 64 -20.37 -0.33 -3.83
C ALA A 64 -20.18 1.04 -4.53
N TYR A 65 -19.00 1.29 -5.08
CA TYR A 65 -18.75 2.51 -5.84
C TYR A 65 -19.56 2.53 -7.16
N GLU A 66 -19.59 1.44 -7.91
CA GLU A 66 -20.37 1.34 -9.15
C GLU A 66 -21.88 1.56 -8.91
N ALA A 67 -22.38 1.10 -7.76
CA ALA A 67 -23.80 1.29 -7.39
C ALA A 67 -24.14 2.76 -7.08
N ASN A 68 -23.17 3.55 -6.60
CA ASN A 68 -23.37 4.97 -6.26
C ASN A 68 -22.06 5.76 -6.47
N PRO A 69 -21.70 6.10 -7.73
CA PRO A 69 -20.48 6.83 -8.03
C PRO A 69 -20.54 8.26 -7.48
N VAL A 70 -19.62 8.55 -6.57
CA VAL A 70 -19.39 9.90 -6.01
C VAL A 70 -17.90 10.20 -6.00
N PRO A 71 -17.47 11.47 -5.93
CA PRO A 71 -16.04 11.79 -5.81
C PRO A 71 -15.39 11.04 -4.64
N THR A 72 -14.46 10.14 -4.94
CA THR A 72 -13.91 9.17 -3.99
C THR A 72 -12.41 9.01 -4.17
N GLU A 73 -11.63 9.11 -3.07
CA GLU A 73 -10.27 8.59 -2.97
C GLU A 73 -10.34 7.14 -2.49
N MET A 74 -9.56 6.24 -3.10
CA MET A 74 -9.49 4.83 -2.70
C MET A 74 -8.07 4.43 -2.32
N ARG A 75 -7.96 3.65 -1.24
CA ARG A 75 -6.74 2.92 -0.89
C ARG A 75 -7.09 1.48 -0.60
N THR A 76 -6.34 0.57 -1.18
CA THR A 76 -6.53 -0.86 -0.95
C THR A 76 -5.24 -1.51 -0.47
N HIS A 77 -5.36 -2.39 0.52
CA HIS A 77 -4.26 -3.15 1.09
C HIS A 77 -3.88 -4.31 0.14
N PHE A 78 -3.44 -3.92 -1.05
CA PHE A 78 -2.76 -4.76 -2.00
C PHE A 78 -1.30 -4.25 -2.02
N HIS A 79 -0.38 -5.07 -1.52
CA HIS A 79 1.00 -4.64 -1.40
C HIS A 79 1.64 -4.49 -2.77
N VAL A 80 2.28 -3.35 -2.96
CA VAL A 80 3.07 -3.04 -4.15
C VAL A 80 4.50 -2.76 -3.72
N PRO A 81 5.51 -2.95 -4.59
CA PRO A 81 6.89 -2.70 -4.23
C PRO A 81 7.08 -1.30 -3.64
N VAL A 82 7.72 -1.21 -2.48
CA VAL A 82 7.86 0.05 -1.70
C VAL A 82 8.63 1.15 -2.43
N PHE A 83 9.44 0.79 -3.44
CA PHE A 83 10.19 1.74 -4.25
C PHE A 83 9.38 2.34 -5.40
N LEU A 84 8.22 1.78 -5.75
CA LEU A 84 7.38 2.29 -6.83
C LEU A 84 6.52 3.45 -6.35
N GLU A 85 6.52 4.55 -7.09
CA GLU A 85 5.61 5.67 -6.90
C GLU A 85 4.28 5.44 -7.60
N GLU A 86 4.34 4.71 -8.73
CA GLU A 86 3.19 4.37 -9.56
C GLU A 86 3.29 2.92 -10.01
N ILE A 87 2.13 2.29 -10.24
CA ILE A 87 2.02 0.95 -10.82
C ILE A 87 0.88 0.95 -11.84
N GLY A 88 1.23 0.79 -13.13
CA GLY A 88 0.28 1.03 -14.21
C GLY A 88 -0.27 2.47 -14.12
N PRO A 89 -1.59 2.67 -14.20
CA PRO A 89 -2.19 4.00 -14.11
C PRO A 89 -2.43 4.45 -12.65
N PHE A 90 -2.02 3.69 -11.65
CA PHE A 90 -2.34 3.94 -10.25
C PHE A 90 -1.12 4.43 -9.48
N LYS A 91 -1.37 5.24 -8.46
CA LYS A 91 -0.35 5.65 -7.48
C LYS A 91 -0.18 4.59 -6.39
N THR A 92 0.86 4.77 -5.60
CA THR A 92 1.12 3.96 -4.42
C THR A 92 1.20 4.81 -3.16
N THR A 93 1.14 4.16 -2.01
CA THR A 93 1.37 4.84 -0.73
C THR A 93 2.85 4.90 -0.33
N ARG A 94 3.79 4.84 -1.28
CA ARG A 94 5.24 4.96 -1.06
C ARG A 94 5.58 6.15 -0.16
N PHE A 95 4.90 7.29 -0.35
CA PHE A 95 5.10 8.48 0.49
C PHE A 95 4.91 8.20 1.99
N ALA A 96 4.01 7.27 2.36
CA ALA A 96 3.79 6.91 3.75
C ALA A 96 4.96 6.10 4.31
N VAL A 97 5.55 5.21 3.51
CA VAL A 97 6.80 4.50 3.85
C VAL A 97 7.93 5.50 4.07
N GLN A 98 8.12 6.44 3.15
CA GLN A 98 9.13 7.50 3.30
C GLN A 98 8.93 8.34 4.58
N GLN A 99 7.69 8.69 4.91
CA GLN A 99 7.37 9.39 6.16
C GLN A 99 7.69 8.54 7.40
N ALA A 100 7.34 7.25 7.38
CA ALA A 100 7.62 6.33 8.49
C ALA A 100 9.13 6.19 8.71
N LEU A 101 9.91 5.99 7.64
CA LEU A 101 11.36 5.89 7.70
C LEU A 101 12.01 7.21 8.17
N ALA A 102 11.50 8.37 7.71
CA ALA A 102 11.98 9.67 8.18
C ALA A 102 11.69 9.91 9.67
N MET A 103 10.56 9.42 10.18
CA MET A 103 10.26 9.45 11.61
C MET A 103 11.20 8.51 12.38
N HIS A 104 11.40 7.30 11.88
CA HIS A 104 12.30 6.31 12.49
C HIS A 104 13.74 6.83 12.57
N ARG A 105 14.24 7.50 11.54
CA ARG A 105 15.57 8.14 11.53
C ARG A 105 15.73 9.19 12.62
N LYS A 106 14.71 10.01 12.84
CA LYS A 106 14.72 11.06 13.87
C LYS A 106 14.66 10.49 15.28
N GLN A 107 13.88 9.46 15.45
CA GLN A 107 13.68 8.77 16.71
C GLN A 107 13.46 7.29 16.43
N PRO A 108 14.49 6.43 16.61
CA PRO A 108 14.35 5.00 16.39
C PRO A 108 13.18 4.41 17.17
N LEU A 109 12.23 3.82 16.46
CA LEU A 109 11.00 3.27 17.02
C LEU A 109 11.13 1.78 17.30
N SER A 110 12.04 1.09 16.60
CA SER A 110 12.24 -0.35 16.68
C SER A 110 13.65 -0.70 16.20
N ASP A 111 14.20 -1.80 16.70
CA ASP A 111 15.47 -2.36 16.20
C ASP A 111 15.29 -3.26 14.98
N HIS A 112 14.03 -3.52 14.58
CA HIS A 112 13.69 -4.41 13.49
C HIS A 112 12.80 -3.70 12.46
N LEU A 113 13.31 -3.59 11.24
CA LEU A 113 12.58 -3.18 10.04
C LEU A 113 12.42 -4.40 9.13
N GLU A 114 11.24 -4.62 8.62
CA GLU A 114 10.90 -5.74 7.75
C GLU A 114 10.16 -5.23 6.52
N ILE A 115 10.54 -5.72 5.34
CA ILE A 115 9.80 -5.47 4.10
C ILE A 115 8.82 -6.59 3.90
N GLU A 116 7.57 -6.25 3.60
CA GLU A 116 6.50 -7.22 3.41
C GLU A 116 6.10 -7.33 1.93
N THR A 117 6.63 -8.36 1.25
CA THR A 117 6.44 -8.60 -0.19
C THR A 117 5.67 -9.90 -0.45
N TYR A 118 4.46 -10.06 0.11
CA TYR A 118 3.70 -11.31 -0.06
C TYR A 118 2.85 -11.37 -1.33
N THR A 119 2.64 -10.25 -2.02
CA THR A 119 1.76 -10.19 -3.20
C THR A 119 2.46 -10.48 -4.53
N TRP A 120 3.74 -10.87 -4.52
CA TRP A 120 4.48 -11.17 -5.74
C TRP A 120 3.77 -12.18 -6.64
N ASP A 121 3.23 -13.24 -6.08
CA ASP A 121 2.59 -14.31 -6.86
C ASP A 121 1.28 -13.87 -7.51
N VAL A 122 0.56 -12.95 -6.88
CA VAL A 122 -0.76 -12.43 -7.32
C VAL A 122 -0.67 -11.11 -8.09
N LEU A 123 0.53 -10.52 -8.20
CA LEU A 123 0.75 -9.33 -9.02
C LEU A 123 0.47 -9.64 -10.49
N PRO A 124 -0.24 -8.78 -11.25
CA PRO A 124 -0.42 -8.94 -12.70
C PRO A 124 0.90 -9.20 -13.42
N ALA A 125 0.92 -10.21 -14.30
CA ALA A 125 2.17 -10.73 -14.89
C ALA A 125 3.00 -9.67 -15.62
N GLU A 126 2.35 -8.72 -16.29
CA GLU A 126 2.98 -7.61 -17.01
C GLU A 126 3.63 -6.57 -16.08
N LEU A 127 3.30 -6.60 -14.79
CA LEU A 127 3.90 -5.74 -13.77
C LEU A 127 5.06 -6.41 -13.04
N LYS A 128 5.27 -7.71 -13.27
CA LYS A 128 6.41 -8.47 -12.77
C LYS A 128 7.63 -8.22 -13.65
N THR A 129 8.50 -7.31 -13.25
CA THR A 129 9.77 -7.04 -13.95
C THR A 129 10.93 -7.68 -13.19
N GLY A 130 11.55 -8.71 -13.73
CA GLY A 130 12.60 -9.49 -13.06
C GLY A 130 12.04 -10.65 -12.23
N ASP A 131 12.85 -11.18 -11.33
CA ASP A 131 12.44 -12.23 -10.39
C ASP A 131 12.19 -11.67 -8.98
N ILE A 132 11.71 -12.50 -8.06
CA ILE A 132 11.40 -12.09 -6.69
C ILE A 132 12.64 -11.61 -5.93
N VAL A 133 13.81 -12.16 -6.21
CA VAL A 133 15.07 -11.79 -5.55
C VAL A 133 15.47 -10.37 -5.95
N ASP A 134 15.36 -10.05 -7.24
CA ASP A 134 15.60 -8.69 -7.74
C ASP A 134 14.66 -7.67 -7.10
N TYR A 135 13.37 -8.03 -6.96
CA TYR A 135 12.38 -7.15 -6.32
C TYR A 135 12.70 -6.89 -4.86
N VAL A 136 12.91 -7.94 -4.07
CA VAL A 136 13.25 -7.80 -2.65
C VAL A 136 14.56 -7.04 -2.47
N SER A 137 15.56 -7.27 -3.32
CA SER A 137 16.83 -6.52 -3.29
C SER A 137 16.59 -5.02 -3.51
N ARG A 138 15.79 -4.65 -4.50
CA ARG A 138 15.46 -3.24 -4.79
C ARG A 138 14.66 -2.58 -3.67
N GLU A 139 13.76 -3.32 -3.02
CA GLU A 139 13.02 -2.83 -1.86
C GLU A 139 13.95 -2.56 -0.67
N LEU A 140 14.86 -3.49 -0.40
CA LEU A 140 15.89 -3.30 0.64
C LEU A 140 16.80 -2.11 0.33
N GLU A 141 17.28 -1.99 -0.90
CA GLU A 141 18.10 -0.85 -1.33
C GLU A 141 17.36 0.49 -1.16
N PHE A 142 16.07 0.52 -1.51
CA PHE A 142 15.25 1.71 -1.33
C PHE A 142 15.14 2.08 0.15
N VAL A 143 14.78 1.14 1.01
CA VAL A 143 14.65 1.39 2.46
C VAL A 143 15.98 1.82 3.07
N MET A 144 17.08 1.15 2.74
CA MET A 144 18.42 1.51 3.22
C MET A 144 18.83 2.93 2.79
N LYS A 145 18.53 3.32 1.55
CA LYS A 145 18.79 4.67 1.05
C LYS A 145 17.96 5.72 1.79
N GLU A 146 16.67 5.46 1.99
CA GLU A 146 15.78 6.37 2.73
C GLU A 146 16.22 6.52 4.20
N LEU A 147 16.81 5.49 4.81
CA LEU A 147 17.37 5.56 6.16
C LEU A 147 18.65 6.39 6.25
N GLN A 148 19.37 6.59 5.15
CA GLN A 148 20.62 7.35 5.11
C GLN A 148 20.43 8.81 4.66
N SER A 149 19.30 9.16 4.05
CA SER A 149 19.03 10.51 3.56
C SER A 149 18.51 11.44 4.64
#